data_98ea7507503ff9cf4f503a11d460f03c
#
_entry.id   98ea7507503ff9cf4f503a11d460f03c
#
_cell.length_a   1.000
_cell.length_b   1.000
_cell.length_c   1.000
_cell.angle_alpha   90.00
_cell.angle_beta   90.00
_cell.angle_gamma   90.00
#
_symmetry.space_group_name_H-M   'P 1'
#
loop_
_entity.id
_entity.type
_entity.pdbx_description
1 polymer ?
#
loop_
_entity_poly.entity_id
_entity_poly.type
_entity_poly.pdbx_seq_one_letter_code
_entity_poly.pdbx_strand_id
1 'polypeptide(L)'
;MPIAHLPGELEMYYDDDDFSDPWTQAEAVILHHGNAKNGRLWYAWVPLLARDYRVVRVDARGFGRSSIPAPVYQWSLEGFATDLAHLMDHLRIDKAHLIGETIGGTIALQFAYQFPDRLHTVTACTSPYKFRGIATYIDYYNLVQERGVEAWVRQTAHRRLEPDRSDPRHSEWYMQQMSQTAQHVVLETLACLATVDLTPILPRITTPALVLVGEHSAMNTPDRTRSLAELLPHGRLVEVPGASGYVQHSAPEQCVAIWREFVKTAR
;
A
#
# COMPACT_ATOMS: atom_id res chain seq x y z
N MET A 1 4.27 17.18 -15.44
CA MET A 1 3.69 16.21 -14.49
C MET A 1 4.79 15.22 -14.15
N PRO A 2 4.96 14.85 -12.90
CA PRO A 2 6.07 14.00 -12.49
C PRO A 2 5.85 12.55 -12.98
N ILE A 3 6.55 12.19 -14.04
CA ILE A 3 6.62 10.84 -14.59
C ILE A 3 8.08 10.43 -14.56
N ALA A 4 8.38 9.31 -13.93
CA ALA A 4 9.67 8.66 -13.96
C ALA A 4 9.71 7.66 -15.12
N HIS A 5 10.68 7.81 -16.02
CA HIS A 5 10.98 6.82 -17.05
C HIS A 5 11.95 5.79 -16.45
N LEU A 6 11.44 4.61 -16.18
CA LEU A 6 12.14 3.55 -15.45
C LEU A 6 12.49 2.37 -16.39
N PRO A 7 13.41 1.47 -16.00
CA PRO A 7 13.72 0.28 -16.77
C PRO A 7 12.48 -0.55 -17.11
N GLY A 8 12.52 -1.26 -18.26
CA GLY A 8 11.41 -2.06 -18.75
C GLY A 8 10.25 -1.23 -19.31
N GLU A 9 10.56 -0.05 -19.88
CA GLU A 9 9.59 0.85 -20.53
C GLU A 9 8.46 1.31 -19.60
N LEU A 10 8.73 1.35 -18.28
CA LEU A 10 7.78 1.83 -17.30
C LEU A 10 7.83 3.36 -17.20
N GLU A 11 6.73 3.99 -17.53
CA GLU A 11 6.44 5.37 -17.13
C GLU A 11 5.65 5.31 -15.82
N MET A 12 6.33 5.59 -14.69
CA MET A 12 5.70 5.59 -13.38
C MET A 12 5.32 6.99 -12.97
N TYR A 13 4.03 7.21 -12.74
CA TYR A 13 3.53 8.45 -12.19
C TYR A 13 3.74 8.50 -10.67
N TYR A 14 4.11 9.67 -10.16
CA TYR A 14 4.20 9.92 -8.73
C TYR A 14 3.80 11.37 -8.42
N ASP A 15 3.31 11.63 -7.22
CA ASP A 15 3.25 12.97 -6.64
C ASP A 15 4.39 13.10 -5.63
N ASP A 16 5.07 14.25 -5.59
CA ASP A 16 6.20 14.56 -4.73
C ASP A 16 5.86 15.82 -3.92
N ASP A 17 5.41 15.60 -2.70
CA ASP A 17 4.88 16.63 -1.82
C ASP A 17 5.94 16.93 -0.74
N ASP A 18 6.75 17.96 -0.96
CA ASP A 18 7.77 18.44 -0.01
C ASP A 18 7.48 19.90 0.36
N PHE A 19 7.05 20.09 1.59
CA PHE A 19 6.82 21.41 2.22
C PHE A 19 7.72 21.60 3.44
N SER A 20 8.82 20.85 3.53
CA SER A 20 9.83 21.01 4.58
C SER A 20 10.57 22.36 4.44
N ASP A 21 11.28 22.72 5.48
CA ASP A 21 12.06 23.96 5.44
C ASP A 21 13.23 23.81 4.45
N PRO A 22 13.44 24.77 3.51
CA PRO A 22 14.39 24.61 2.41
C PRO A 22 15.86 24.51 2.85
N TRP A 23 16.16 24.76 4.09
CA TRP A 23 17.51 24.57 4.69
C TRP A 23 17.67 23.25 5.42
N THR A 24 16.65 22.37 5.41
CA THR A 24 16.70 21.04 6.00
C THR A 24 16.74 19.96 4.90
N GLN A 25 17.25 18.80 5.24
CA GLN A 25 17.13 17.61 4.38
C GLN A 25 16.11 16.67 5.02
N ALA A 26 14.87 16.74 4.54
CA ALA A 26 13.80 15.89 5.03
C ALA A 26 14.00 14.43 4.60
N GLU A 27 13.77 13.49 5.52
CA GLU A 27 13.69 12.07 5.20
C GLU A 27 12.49 11.82 4.27
N ALA A 28 12.62 10.87 3.35
CA ALA A 28 11.55 10.52 2.43
C ALA A 28 10.56 9.51 3.05
N VAL A 29 9.27 9.75 2.80
CA VAL A 29 8.19 8.80 3.07
C VAL A 29 7.54 8.42 1.75
N ILE A 30 7.56 7.13 1.40
CA ILE A 30 6.92 6.62 0.20
C ILE A 30 5.61 5.94 0.59
N LEU A 31 4.51 6.35 -0.07
CA LEU A 31 3.17 5.85 0.16
C LEU A 31 2.73 4.98 -1.03
N HIS A 32 2.60 3.67 -0.79
CA HIS A 32 2.24 2.68 -1.79
C HIS A 32 0.79 2.23 -1.62
N HIS A 33 -0.02 2.38 -2.66
CA HIS A 33 -1.45 2.04 -2.66
C HIS A 33 -1.72 0.53 -2.79
N GLY A 34 -2.99 0.14 -2.58
CA GLY A 34 -3.49 -1.21 -2.76
C GLY A 34 -3.95 -1.53 -4.20
N ASN A 35 -4.50 -2.75 -4.41
CA ASN A 35 -5.01 -3.17 -5.72
C ASN A 35 -6.16 -2.28 -6.20
N ALA A 36 -6.21 -2.04 -7.50
CA ALA A 36 -7.16 -1.17 -8.18
C ALA A 36 -7.22 0.26 -7.62
N LYS A 37 -6.13 0.74 -7.02
CA LYS A 37 -6.03 2.06 -6.41
C LYS A 37 -4.95 2.90 -7.08
N ASN A 38 -4.70 4.09 -6.53
CA ASN A 38 -3.65 5.00 -6.98
C ASN A 38 -3.17 5.88 -5.82
N GLY A 39 -2.11 6.64 -6.02
CA GLY A 39 -1.49 7.50 -5.01
C GLY A 39 -2.40 8.60 -4.45
N ARG A 40 -3.44 9.00 -5.19
CA ARG A 40 -4.39 10.04 -4.73
C ARG A 40 -5.15 9.63 -3.47
N LEU A 41 -5.34 8.34 -3.24
CA LEU A 41 -6.05 7.84 -2.05
C LEU A 41 -5.31 8.12 -0.73
N TRP A 42 -4.05 8.49 -0.79
CA TRP A 42 -3.26 8.92 0.35
C TRP A 42 -3.41 10.42 0.69
N TYR A 43 -4.37 11.13 0.06
CA TYR A 43 -4.56 12.57 0.17
C TYR A 43 -4.59 13.09 1.63
N ALA A 44 -5.21 12.33 2.55
CA ALA A 44 -5.34 12.72 3.95
C ALA A 44 -4.02 12.63 4.74
N TRP A 45 -3.04 11.86 4.26
CA TRP A 45 -1.73 11.72 4.91
C TRP A 45 -0.76 12.85 4.56
N VAL A 46 -0.90 13.43 3.35
CA VAL A 46 0.02 14.47 2.85
C VAL A 46 0.09 15.66 3.80
N PRO A 47 -1.01 16.33 4.19
CA PRO A 47 -0.95 17.48 5.09
C PRO A 47 -0.43 17.14 6.49
N LEU A 48 -0.50 15.86 6.89
CA LEU A 48 -0.01 15.40 8.16
C LEU A 48 1.50 15.09 8.17
N LEU A 49 2.11 14.88 7.00
CA LEU A 49 3.50 14.44 6.88
C LEU A 49 4.40 15.46 6.17
N ALA A 50 3.90 16.12 5.13
CA ALA A 50 4.73 16.83 4.16
C ALA A 50 5.44 18.10 4.71
N ARG A 51 5.13 18.54 5.94
CA ARG A 51 5.86 19.61 6.61
C ARG A 51 7.19 19.12 7.19
N ASP A 52 7.28 17.82 7.55
CA ASP A 52 8.44 17.24 8.23
C ASP A 52 9.18 16.21 7.35
N TYR A 53 8.52 15.71 6.29
CA TYR A 53 9.04 14.66 5.40
C TYR A 53 8.78 15.03 3.93
N ARG A 54 9.66 14.56 3.04
CA ARG A 54 9.38 14.51 1.60
C ARG A 54 8.45 13.34 1.33
N VAL A 55 7.20 13.60 0.98
CA VAL A 55 6.16 12.57 0.77
C VAL A 55 6.01 12.23 -0.70
N VAL A 56 6.33 11.01 -1.08
CA VAL A 56 6.20 10.50 -2.44
C VAL A 56 5.02 9.53 -2.48
N ARG A 57 3.98 9.87 -3.26
CA ARG A 57 2.84 8.99 -3.51
C ARG A 57 2.95 8.40 -4.91
N VAL A 58 2.98 7.07 -5.00
CA VAL A 58 3.20 6.40 -6.28
C VAL A 58 1.90 5.89 -6.89
N ASP A 59 1.82 5.90 -8.21
CA ASP A 59 0.91 5.05 -8.96
C ASP A 59 1.74 3.86 -9.45
N ALA A 60 1.51 2.66 -8.90
CA ALA A 60 2.28 1.48 -9.29
C ALA A 60 2.02 1.09 -10.75
N ARG A 61 2.92 0.33 -11.36
CA ARG A 61 2.75 -0.23 -12.72
C ARG A 61 1.34 -0.79 -12.90
N GLY A 62 0.66 -0.41 -13.97
CA GLY A 62 -0.70 -0.84 -14.30
C GLY A 62 -1.82 -0.05 -13.60
N PHE A 63 -1.48 0.87 -12.70
CA PHE A 63 -2.47 1.60 -11.90
C PHE A 63 -2.38 3.12 -12.09
N GLY A 64 -3.50 3.79 -11.81
CA GLY A 64 -3.58 5.24 -11.86
C GLY A 64 -3.17 5.82 -13.23
N ARG A 65 -2.11 6.62 -13.22
CA ARG A 65 -1.54 7.30 -14.40
C ARG A 65 -0.24 6.69 -14.90
N SER A 66 0.20 5.59 -14.29
CA SER A 66 1.37 4.84 -14.74
C SER A 66 1.07 3.96 -15.95
N SER A 67 2.12 3.55 -16.68
CA SER A 67 2.00 2.66 -17.84
C SER A 67 1.18 1.42 -17.51
N ILE A 68 0.25 1.09 -18.38
CA ILE A 68 -0.58 -0.11 -18.30
C ILE A 68 0.07 -1.18 -19.20
N PRO A 69 0.62 -2.27 -18.64
CA PRO A 69 1.18 -3.36 -19.45
C PRO A 69 0.12 -3.99 -20.34
N ALA A 70 0.54 -4.51 -21.49
CA ALA A 70 -0.34 -5.36 -22.32
C ALA A 70 -0.81 -6.58 -21.51
N PRO A 71 -1.98 -7.14 -21.85
CA PRO A 71 -2.48 -8.38 -21.24
C PRO A 71 -1.44 -9.52 -21.24
N VAL A 72 -1.53 -10.40 -20.24
CA VAL A 72 -0.60 -11.52 -19.99
C VAL A 72 0.77 -11.07 -19.50
N TYR A 73 0.81 -9.94 -18.79
CA TYR A 73 2.03 -9.47 -18.13
C TYR A 73 2.42 -10.40 -16.96
N GLN A 74 3.73 -10.62 -16.78
CA GLN A 74 4.24 -11.47 -15.70
C GLN A 74 4.34 -10.67 -14.39
N TRP A 75 3.21 -10.59 -13.68
CA TRP A 75 3.15 -9.90 -12.39
C TRP A 75 3.87 -10.69 -11.29
N SER A 76 4.61 -9.97 -10.45
CA SER A 76 5.23 -10.53 -9.24
C SER A 76 5.42 -9.44 -8.18
N LEU A 77 5.49 -9.84 -6.91
CA LEU A 77 5.81 -8.89 -5.83
C LEU A 77 7.23 -8.36 -5.96
N GLU A 78 8.15 -9.21 -6.41
CA GLU A 78 9.54 -8.87 -6.70
C GLU A 78 9.64 -7.79 -7.77
N GLY A 79 8.82 -7.88 -8.81
CA GLY A 79 8.73 -6.88 -9.87
C GLY A 79 8.25 -5.53 -9.35
N PHE A 80 7.18 -5.49 -8.56
CA PHE A 80 6.70 -4.26 -7.94
C PHE A 80 7.73 -3.64 -7.00
N ALA A 81 8.43 -4.45 -6.20
CA ALA A 81 9.48 -3.97 -5.32
C ALA A 81 10.67 -3.39 -6.13
N THR A 82 11.03 -4.02 -7.24
CA THR A 82 12.09 -3.54 -8.14
C THR A 82 11.70 -2.22 -8.82
N ASP A 83 10.46 -2.08 -9.29
CA ASP A 83 9.95 -0.83 -9.86
C ASP A 83 10.08 0.32 -8.85
N LEU A 84 9.76 0.05 -7.57
CA LEU A 84 9.89 1.04 -6.51
C LEU A 84 11.35 1.40 -6.21
N ALA A 85 12.27 0.43 -6.25
CA ALA A 85 13.70 0.70 -6.09
C ALA A 85 14.22 1.61 -7.22
N HIS A 86 13.81 1.35 -8.46
CA HIS A 86 14.15 2.20 -9.61
C HIS A 86 13.56 3.61 -9.47
N LEU A 87 12.35 3.75 -8.93
CA LEU A 87 11.78 5.07 -8.63
C LEU A 87 12.60 5.81 -7.59
N MET A 88 13.03 5.14 -6.51
CA MET A 88 13.91 5.73 -5.50
C MET A 88 15.23 6.22 -6.11
N ASP A 89 15.82 5.43 -7.01
CA ASP A 89 17.06 5.81 -7.73
C ASP A 89 16.83 7.05 -8.61
N HIS A 90 15.72 7.08 -9.37
CA HIS A 90 15.32 8.23 -10.19
C HIS A 90 15.16 9.50 -9.34
N LEU A 91 14.57 9.39 -8.15
CA LEU A 91 14.33 10.49 -7.22
C LEU A 91 15.54 10.82 -6.35
N ARG A 92 16.65 10.07 -6.48
CA ARG A 92 17.85 10.17 -5.64
C ARG A 92 17.55 10.03 -4.15
N ILE A 93 16.70 9.07 -3.82
CA ILE A 93 16.34 8.72 -2.46
C ILE A 93 17.16 7.48 -2.08
N ASP A 94 18.15 7.65 -1.22
CA ASP A 94 18.98 6.52 -0.76
C ASP A 94 18.21 5.62 0.18
N LYS A 95 17.53 6.21 1.18
CA LYS A 95 16.69 5.51 2.13
C LYS A 95 15.37 6.24 2.35
N ALA A 96 14.32 5.46 2.63
CA ALA A 96 12.99 6.00 2.88
C ALA A 96 12.29 5.25 4.02
N HIS A 97 11.23 5.85 4.55
CA HIS A 97 10.15 5.14 5.23
C HIS A 97 9.16 4.68 4.18
N LEU A 98 8.87 3.38 4.11
CA LEU A 98 7.91 2.84 3.15
C LEU A 98 6.62 2.45 3.87
N ILE A 99 5.51 3.06 3.48
CA ILE A 99 4.18 2.79 4.02
C ILE A 99 3.30 2.24 2.91
N GLY A 100 2.78 1.05 3.10
CA GLY A 100 1.90 0.42 2.11
C GLY A 100 0.56 0.03 2.71
N GLU A 101 -0.49 0.14 1.89
CA GLU A 101 -1.82 -0.29 2.27
C GLU A 101 -2.22 -1.59 1.57
N THR A 102 -2.84 -2.51 2.30
CA THR A 102 -3.32 -3.78 1.75
C THR A 102 -2.21 -4.50 0.95
N ILE A 103 -2.37 -4.70 -0.36
CA ILE A 103 -1.33 -5.26 -1.23
C ILE A 103 -0.08 -4.38 -1.27
N GLY A 104 -0.22 -3.07 -1.23
CA GLY A 104 0.93 -2.17 -1.15
C GLY A 104 1.79 -2.41 0.08
N GLY A 105 1.19 -2.81 1.21
CA GLY A 105 1.94 -3.24 2.39
C GLY A 105 2.61 -4.61 2.20
N THR A 106 1.97 -5.52 1.46
CA THR A 106 2.60 -6.79 1.06
C THR A 106 3.82 -6.55 0.17
N ILE A 107 3.70 -5.61 -0.79
CA ILE A 107 4.82 -5.16 -1.65
C ILE A 107 5.90 -4.48 -0.80
N ALA A 108 5.52 -3.67 0.18
CA ALA A 108 6.48 -3.02 1.07
C ALA A 108 7.28 -4.02 1.91
N LEU A 109 6.66 -5.10 2.38
CA LEU A 109 7.35 -6.20 3.05
C LEU A 109 8.29 -6.96 2.10
N GLN A 110 7.86 -7.21 0.86
CA GLN A 110 8.73 -7.79 -0.17
C GLN A 110 9.91 -6.87 -0.47
N PHE A 111 9.70 -5.55 -0.55
CA PHE A 111 10.76 -4.56 -0.72
C PHE A 111 11.75 -4.59 0.45
N ALA A 112 11.27 -4.63 1.69
CA ALA A 112 12.12 -4.70 2.88
C ALA A 112 13.00 -5.96 2.91
N TYR A 113 12.52 -7.06 2.32
CA TYR A 113 13.28 -8.29 2.16
C TYR A 113 14.35 -8.17 1.05
N GLN A 114 14.00 -7.59 -0.11
CA GLN A 114 14.91 -7.48 -1.27
C GLN A 114 15.95 -6.38 -1.11
N PHE A 115 15.57 -5.25 -0.50
CA PHE A 115 16.36 -4.03 -0.43
C PHE A 115 16.42 -3.47 1.01
N PRO A 116 16.88 -4.25 2.01
CA PRO A 116 16.82 -3.85 3.42
C PRO A 116 17.58 -2.54 3.70
N ASP A 117 18.68 -2.30 2.99
CA ASP A 117 19.50 -1.10 3.17
C ASP A 117 18.86 0.18 2.62
N ARG A 118 17.76 0.07 1.88
CA ARG A 118 17.02 1.19 1.29
C ARG A 118 15.89 1.71 2.17
N LEU A 119 15.68 1.12 3.36
CA LEU A 119 14.61 1.51 4.27
C LEU A 119 15.12 1.93 5.65
N HIS A 120 14.51 2.99 6.20
CA HIS A 120 14.53 3.30 7.61
C HIS A 120 13.53 2.43 8.37
N THR A 121 12.29 2.38 7.89
CA THR A 121 11.20 1.56 8.44
C THR A 121 10.26 1.09 7.33
N VAL A 122 9.54 0.02 7.59
CA VAL A 122 8.42 -0.43 6.76
C VAL A 122 7.12 -0.42 7.57
N THR A 123 6.02 0.01 6.95
CA THR A 123 4.70 0.01 7.58
C THR A 123 3.68 -0.67 6.69
N ALA A 124 2.98 -1.65 7.24
CA ALA A 124 1.93 -2.42 6.58
C ALA A 124 0.55 -2.07 7.19
N CYS A 125 -0.27 -1.30 6.46
CA CYS A 125 -1.60 -0.88 6.90
C CYS A 125 -2.67 -1.84 6.36
N THR A 126 -3.36 -2.55 7.26
CA THR A 126 -4.41 -3.54 6.93
C THR A 126 -3.96 -4.51 5.83
N SER A 127 -2.71 -4.98 5.91
CA SER A 127 -2.04 -5.72 4.85
C SER A 127 -2.00 -7.21 5.12
N PRO A 128 -2.44 -8.05 4.17
CA PRO A 128 -2.24 -9.49 4.26
C PRO A 128 -0.79 -9.84 3.88
N TYR A 129 -0.25 -10.88 4.46
CA TYR A 129 1.05 -11.45 4.08
C TYR A 129 0.94 -12.81 3.38
N LYS A 130 -0.27 -13.36 3.41
CA LYS A 130 -0.60 -14.64 2.78
C LYS A 130 -1.97 -14.55 2.14
N PHE A 131 -2.05 -14.89 0.88
CA PHE A 131 -3.27 -14.87 0.07
C PHE A 131 -3.68 -16.28 -0.33
N ARG A 132 -2.72 -17.18 -0.43
CA ARG A 132 -2.94 -18.55 -0.84
C ARG A 132 -3.97 -19.24 0.05
N GLY A 133 -5.01 -19.80 -0.58
CA GLY A 133 -6.11 -20.49 0.11
C GLY A 133 -7.18 -19.59 0.71
N ILE A 134 -7.17 -18.28 0.42
CA ILE A 134 -8.21 -17.35 0.86
C ILE A 134 -9.28 -17.26 -0.23
N ALA A 135 -10.45 -17.87 -0.01
CA ALA A 135 -11.56 -17.94 -0.96
C ALA A 135 -12.02 -16.55 -1.47
N THR A 136 -12.00 -15.53 -0.61
CA THR A 136 -12.41 -14.17 -0.97
C THR A 136 -11.70 -13.61 -2.21
N TYR A 137 -10.43 -13.97 -2.45
CA TYR A 137 -9.72 -13.48 -3.63
C TYR A 137 -10.17 -14.18 -4.91
N ILE A 138 -10.59 -15.44 -4.82
CA ILE A 138 -11.23 -16.18 -5.92
C ILE A 138 -12.58 -15.54 -6.23
N ASP A 139 -13.37 -15.23 -5.20
CA ASP A 139 -14.67 -14.56 -5.36
C ASP A 139 -14.51 -13.18 -6.02
N TYR A 140 -13.47 -12.43 -5.66
CA TYR A 140 -13.17 -11.14 -6.29
C TYR A 140 -12.78 -11.31 -7.76
N TYR A 141 -11.94 -12.29 -8.08
CA TYR A 141 -11.56 -12.60 -9.45
C TYR A 141 -12.79 -12.92 -10.30
N ASN A 142 -13.65 -13.83 -9.85
CA ASN A 142 -14.87 -14.22 -10.55
C ASN A 142 -15.81 -13.01 -10.73
N LEU A 143 -16.00 -12.23 -9.69
CA LEU A 143 -16.87 -11.05 -9.75
C LEU A 143 -16.37 -10.00 -10.76
N VAL A 144 -15.05 -9.75 -10.79
CA VAL A 144 -14.44 -8.84 -11.77
C VAL A 144 -14.57 -9.40 -13.18
N GLN A 145 -14.34 -10.70 -13.36
CA GLN A 145 -14.44 -11.37 -14.66
C GLN A 145 -15.87 -11.32 -15.23
N GLU A 146 -16.86 -11.55 -14.38
CA GLU A 146 -18.27 -11.64 -14.79
C GLU A 146 -18.95 -10.26 -14.93
N ARG A 147 -18.62 -9.31 -14.06
CA ARG A 147 -19.37 -8.07 -13.88
C ARG A 147 -18.54 -6.79 -13.99
N GLY A 148 -17.23 -6.94 -14.19
CA GLY A 148 -16.29 -5.82 -14.31
C GLY A 148 -15.84 -5.22 -12.99
N VAL A 149 -14.84 -4.32 -13.09
CA VAL A 149 -14.17 -3.70 -11.94
C VAL A 149 -15.12 -2.85 -11.12
N GLU A 150 -15.97 -2.04 -11.75
CA GLU A 150 -16.92 -1.16 -11.04
C GLU A 150 -17.89 -1.96 -10.17
N ALA A 151 -18.46 -3.05 -10.71
CA ALA A 151 -19.38 -3.89 -9.94
C ALA A 151 -18.69 -4.51 -8.71
N TRP A 152 -17.46 -5.01 -8.87
CA TRP A 152 -16.67 -5.51 -7.75
C TRP A 152 -16.39 -4.42 -6.71
N VAL A 153 -15.97 -3.23 -7.14
CA VAL A 153 -15.67 -2.11 -6.25
C VAL A 153 -16.89 -1.73 -5.42
N ARG A 154 -18.04 -1.53 -6.06
CA ARG A 154 -19.29 -1.13 -5.39
C ARG A 154 -19.83 -2.20 -4.45
N GLN A 155 -19.87 -3.46 -4.88
CA GLN A 155 -20.38 -4.55 -4.04
C GLN A 155 -19.53 -4.82 -2.80
N THR A 156 -18.24 -4.52 -2.85
CA THR A 156 -17.31 -4.77 -1.77
C THR A 156 -16.87 -3.51 -1.01
N ALA A 157 -17.45 -2.35 -1.30
CA ALA A 157 -17.10 -1.06 -0.69
C ALA A 157 -17.21 -1.09 0.85
N HIS A 158 -18.28 -1.73 1.38
CA HIS A 158 -18.52 -1.88 2.83
C HIS A 158 -17.40 -2.58 3.59
N ARG A 159 -16.53 -3.33 2.90
CA ARG A 159 -15.35 -3.98 3.50
C ARG A 159 -14.14 -3.06 3.62
N ARG A 160 -14.14 -1.93 2.89
CA ARG A 160 -13.00 -0.99 2.82
C ARG A 160 -13.29 0.31 3.53
N LEU A 161 -14.53 0.77 3.41
CA LEU A 161 -15.01 2.03 3.93
C LEU A 161 -15.95 1.79 5.10
N GLU A 162 -16.15 2.81 5.89
CA GLU A 162 -17.17 2.86 6.96
C GLU A 162 -18.35 3.72 6.47
N PRO A 163 -19.32 3.16 5.71
CA PRO A 163 -20.36 3.96 5.05
C PRO A 163 -21.16 4.84 5.99
N ASP A 164 -21.42 4.33 7.20
CA ASP A 164 -22.21 5.04 8.22
C ASP A 164 -21.45 6.16 8.93
N ARG A 165 -20.11 6.22 8.75
CA ARG A 165 -19.21 7.18 9.40
C ARG A 165 -18.44 8.05 8.42
N SER A 166 -18.51 7.73 7.13
CA SER A 166 -17.79 8.45 6.06
C SER A 166 -18.72 9.41 5.33
N ASP A 167 -18.17 10.55 4.86
CA ASP A 167 -18.87 11.42 3.92
C ASP A 167 -19.24 10.61 2.65
N PRO A 168 -20.52 10.58 2.22
CA PRO A 168 -20.93 9.85 1.01
C PRO A 168 -20.16 10.29 -0.25
N ARG A 169 -19.73 11.57 -0.32
CA ARG A 169 -18.92 12.09 -1.44
C ARG A 169 -17.52 11.49 -1.43
N HIS A 170 -16.92 11.28 -0.26
CA HIS A 170 -15.65 10.57 -0.12
C HIS A 170 -15.79 9.11 -0.59
N SER A 171 -16.84 8.43 -0.16
CA SER A 171 -17.09 7.04 -0.56
C SER A 171 -17.27 6.90 -2.08
N GLU A 172 -18.06 7.79 -2.70
CA GLU A 172 -18.25 7.77 -4.16
C GLU A 172 -16.95 8.10 -4.91
N TRP A 173 -16.21 9.13 -4.47
CA TRP A 173 -14.92 9.46 -5.05
C TRP A 173 -13.92 8.29 -4.95
N TYR A 174 -13.84 7.64 -3.79
CA TYR A 174 -12.98 6.47 -3.57
C TYR A 174 -13.31 5.33 -4.53
N MET A 175 -14.60 5.00 -4.67
CA MET A 175 -15.06 3.97 -5.60
C MET A 175 -14.75 4.34 -7.06
N GLN A 176 -14.92 5.58 -7.45
CA GLN A 176 -14.58 6.07 -8.78
C GLN A 176 -13.07 5.92 -9.08
N GLN A 177 -12.19 6.27 -8.10
CA GLN A 177 -10.75 6.08 -8.29
C GLN A 177 -10.40 4.62 -8.55
N MET A 178 -11.01 3.68 -7.84
CA MET A 178 -10.75 2.25 -8.02
C MET A 178 -11.32 1.72 -9.36
N SER A 179 -12.49 2.17 -9.75
CA SER A 179 -13.20 1.68 -10.95
C SER A 179 -12.52 2.04 -12.26
N GLN A 180 -11.56 2.98 -12.25
CA GLN A 180 -10.81 3.39 -13.44
C GLN A 180 -9.71 2.40 -13.83
N THR A 181 -9.37 1.44 -12.97
CA THR A 181 -8.30 0.48 -13.26
C THR A 181 -8.71 -0.48 -14.37
N ALA A 182 -7.83 -0.73 -15.32
CA ALA A 182 -8.06 -1.66 -16.42
C ALA A 182 -8.40 -3.06 -15.91
N GLN A 183 -9.44 -3.67 -16.44
CA GLN A 183 -9.97 -4.96 -15.95
C GLN A 183 -8.91 -6.07 -15.98
N HIS A 184 -8.13 -6.18 -17.08
CA HIS A 184 -7.09 -7.21 -17.19
C HIS A 184 -6.02 -7.04 -16.11
N VAL A 185 -5.63 -5.80 -15.75
CA VAL A 185 -4.68 -5.53 -14.66
C VAL A 185 -5.23 -6.04 -13.32
N VAL A 186 -6.51 -5.76 -13.03
CA VAL A 186 -7.12 -6.24 -11.78
C VAL A 186 -7.17 -7.77 -11.74
N LEU A 187 -7.59 -8.42 -12.83
CA LEU A 187 -7.67 -9.89 -12.92
C LEU A 187 -6.29 -10.54 -12.78
N GLU A 188 -5.31 -10.05 -13.52
CA GLU A 188 -3.96 -10.61 -13.52
C GLU A 188 -3.24 -10.41 -12.17
N THR A 189 -3.41 -9.24 -11.56
CA THR A 189 -2.84 -8.98 -10.23
C THR A 189 -3.55 -9.81 -9.14
N LEU A 190 -4.86 -10.01 -9.19
CA LEU A 190 -5.57 -10.93 -8.30
C LEU A 190 -5.08 -12.37 -8.48
N ALA A 191 -4.85 -12.83 -9.71
CA ALA A 191 -4.31 -14.16 -10.00
C ALA A 191 -2.88 -14.31 -9.44
N CYS A 192 -2.01 -13.32 -9.65
CA CYS A 192 -0.67 -13.27 -9.06
C CYS A 192 -0.74 -13.38 -7.52
N LEU A 193 -1.58 -12.57 -6.89
CA LEU A 193 -1.72 -12.54 -5.44
C LEU A 193 -2.21 -13.87 -4.87
N ALA A 194 -3.09 -14.59 -5.56
CA ALA A 194 -3.57 -15.90 -5.10
C ALA A 194 -2.45 -16.92 -4.86
N THR A 195 -1.25 -16.69 -5.42
CA THR A 195 -0.06 -17.53 -5.23
C THR A 195 0.84 -17.07 -4.08
N VAL A 196 0.65 -15.85 -3.56
CA VAL A 196 1.56 -15.20 -2.61
C VAL A 196 1.44 -15.78 -1.19
N ASP A 197 2.61 -16.11 -0.63
CA ASP A 197 2.81 -16.46 0.78
C ASP A 197 4.18 -15.93 1.21
N LEU A 198 4.20 -14.86 2.00
CA LEU A 198 5.43 -14.25 2.52
C LEU A 198 5.98 -14.94 3.78
N THR A 199 5.29 -15.95 4.33
CA THR A 199 5.71 -16.64 5.56
C THR A 199 7.20 -17.01 5.57
N PRO A 200 7.80 -17.53 4.46
CA PRO A 200 9.22 -17.91 4.47
C PRO A 200 10.21 -16.75 4.54
N ILE A 201 9.81 -15.55 4.14
CA ILE A 201 10.72 -14.38 4.06
C ILE A 201 10.57 -13.43 5.24
N LEU A 202 9.39 -13.39 5.91
CA LEU A 202 9.13 -12.48 7.03
C LEU A 202 10.18 -12.56 8.14
N PRO A 203 10.65 -13.76 8.59
CA PRO A 203 11.68 -13.85 9.62
C PRO A 203 13.06 -13.30 9.21
N ARG A 204 13.24 -12.99 7.92
CA ARG A 204 14.48 -12.48 7.36
C ARG A 204 14.44 -10.96 7.13
N ILE A 205 13.32 -10.31 7.39
CA ILE A 205 13.17 -8.85 7.30
C ILE A 205 13.70 -8.22 8.57
N THR A 206 14.88 -7.61 8.49
CA THR A 206 15.56 -6.96 9.62
C THR A 206 15.16 -5.49 9.79
N THR A 207 14.51 -4.90 8.77
CA THR A 207 14.00 -3.53 8.85
C THR A 207 12.92 -3.43 9.94
N PRO A 208 12.98 -2.40 10.83
CA PRO A 208 11.92 -2.17 11.80
C PRO A 208 10.56 -2.04 11.13
N ALA A 209 9.58 -2.81 11.59
CA ALA A 209 8.29 -2.97 10.91
C ALA A 209 7.12 -2.58 11.82
N LEU A 210 6.25 -1.68 11.33
CA LEU A 210 4.97 -1.37 11.96
C LEU A 210 3.83 -2.04 11.21
N VAL A 211 2.95 -2.70 11.95
CA VAL A 211 1.74 -3.32 11.40
C VAL A 211 0.53 -2.63 12.00
N LEU A 212 -0.26 -1.98 11.16
CA LEU A 212 -1.48 -1.24 11.56
C LEU A 212 -2.72 -1.98 11.10
N VAL A 213 -3.67 -2.15 12.01
CA VAL A 213 -4.99 -2.73 11.72
C VAL A 213 -6.06 -2.04 12.54
N GLY A 214 -7.26 -1.91 12.02
CA GLY A 214 -8.41 -1.43 12.80
C GLY A 214 -8.90 -2.51 13.77
N GLU A 215 -9.27 -2.09 14.99
CA GLU A 215 -9.81 -2.96 16.03
C GLU A 215 -10.97 -3.83 15.52
N HIS A 216 -11.80 -3.26 14.62
CA HIS A 216 -12.98 -3.92 14.04
C HIS A 216 -12.79 -4.32 12.57
N SER A 217 -11.56 -4.49 12.12
CA SER A 217 -11.28 -4.87 10.73
C SER A 217 -11.81 -6.26 10.39
N ALA A 218 -12.66 -6.35 9.36
CA ALA A 218 -13.27 -7.60 8.92
C ALA A 218 -12.46 -8.36 7.86
N MET A 219 -11.60 -7.66 7.11
CA MET A 219 -10.82 -8.27 6.01
C MET A 219 -9.52 -8.91 6.49
N ASN A 220 -8.69 -8.11 7.15
CA ASN A 220 -7.49 -8.56 7.83
C ASN A 220 -7.77 -8.40 9.32
N THR A 221 -8.24 -9.46 9.94
CA THR A 221 -8.59 -9.42 11.36
C THR A 221 -7.36 -9.16 12.23
N PRO A 222 -7.52 -8.59 13.43
CA PRO A 222 -6.41 -8.42 14.36
C PRO A 222 -5.58 -9.69 14.57
N ASP A 223 -6.21 -10.87 14.66
CA ASP A 223 -5.50 -12.15 14.84
C ASP A 223 -4.57 -12.49 13.66
N ARG A 224 -5.05 -12.34 12.41
CA ARG A 224 -4.22 -12.55 11.23
C ARG A 224 -3.07 -11.56 11.16
N THR A 225 -3.33 -10.33 11.55
CA THR A 225 -2.37 -9.24 11.55
C THR A 225 -1.35 -9.41 12.67
N ARG A 226 -1.75 -9.98 13.82
CA ARG A 226 -0.85 -10.36 14.92
C ARG A 226 0.18 -11.38 14.46
N SER A 227 -0.26 -12.42 13.76
CA SER A 227 0.66 -13.44 13.19
C SER A 227 1.68 -12.83 12.24
N LEU A 228 1.31 -11.79 11.46
CA LEU A 228 2.27 -11.05 10.64
C LEU A 228 3.34 -10.38 11.51
N ALA A 229 2.93 -9.65 12.54
CA ALA A 229 3.87 -8.94 13.40
C ALA A 229 4.80 -9.88 14.19
N GLU A 230 4.29 -11.04 14.63
CA GLU A 230 5.06 -12.05 15.33
C GLU A 230 6.13 -12.74 14.47
N LEU A 231 5.90 -12.83 13.16
CA LEU A 231 6.86 -13.40 12.21
C LEU A 231 8.00 -12.43 11.87
N LEU A 232 7.85 -11.13 12.12
CA LEU A 232 8.85 -10.11 11.86
C LEU A 232 9.77 -9.91 13.06
N PRO A 233 11.11 -10.04 12.93
CA PRO A 233 12.05 -9.90 14.05
C PRO A 233 11.93 -8.59 14.83
N HIS A 234 11.59 -7.51 14.14
CA HIS A 234 11.38 -6.18 14.70
C HIS A 234 9.97 -5.67 14.38
N GLY A 235 8.98 -6.57 14.45
CA GLY A 235 7.58 -6.28 14.18
C GLY A 235 6.86 -5.68 15.38
N ARG A 236 6.13 -4.58 15.18
CA ARG A 236 5.23 -3.98 16.17
C ARG A 236 3.83 -3.92 15.60
N LEU A 237 2.87 -4.60 16.25
CA LEU A 237 1.45 -4.47 15.95
C LEU A 237 0.85 -3.31 16.76
N VAL A 238 0.03 -2.50 16.09
CA VAL A 238 -0.88 -1.56 16.75
C VAL A 238 -2.28 -1.71 16.16
N GLU A 239 -3.21 -2.05 17.03
CA GLU A 239 -4.65 -2.04 16.73
C GLU A 239 -5.18 -0.63 16.96
N VAL A 240 -5.74 0.00 15.92
CA VAL A 240 -6.26 1.38 15.99
C VAL A 240 -7.65 1.37 16.58
N PRO A 241 -7.85 1.98 17.78
CA PRO A 241 -9.12 1.88 18.49
C PRO A 241 -10.30 2.45 17.72
N GLY A 242 -11.42 1.76 17.74
CA GLY A 242 -12.68 2.16 17.13
C GLY A 242 -12.68 2.22 15.60
N ALA A 243 -11.56 1.87 14.94
CA ALA A 243 -11.46 1.85 13.48
C ALA A 243 -11.89 0.50 12.92
N SER A 244 -12.56 0.53 11.77
CA SER A 244 -12.90 -0.62 10.95
C SER A 244 -12.43 -0.39 9.50
N GLY A 245 -12.75 -1.29 8.60
CA GLY A 245 -12.37 -1.15 7.20
C GLY A 245 -10.86 -1.03 7.00
N TYR A 246 -10.46 -0.13 6.12
CA TYR A 246 -9.05 0.17 5.87
C TYR A 246 -8.63 1.36 6.72
N VAL A 247 -7.95 1.05 7.82
CA VAL A 247 -7.61 1.99 8.89
C VAL A 247 -6.89 3.26 8.42
N GLN A 248 -6.08 3.17 7.39
CA GLN A 248 -5.37 4.30 6.80
C GLN A 248 -6.28 5.33 6.14
N HIS A 249 -7.52 4.95 5.82
CA HIS A 249 -8.53 5.85 5.25
C HIS A 249 -9.56 6.28 6.30
N SER A 250 -9.89 5.40 7.24
CA SER A 250 -10.90 5.69 8.26
C SER A 250 -10.35 6.48 9.46
N ALA A 251 -9.04 6.38 9.75
CA ALA A 251 -8.40 7.03 10.89
C ALA A 251 -6.98 7.53 10.55
N PRO A 252 -6.79 8.38 9.51
CA PRO A 252 -5.46 8.80 9.04
C PRO A 252 -4.66 9.53 10.12
N GLU A 253 -5.28 10.42 10.89
CA GLU A 253 -4.61 11.18 11.96
C GLU A 253 -4.06 10.26 13.05
N GLN A 254 -4.84 9.27 13.47
CA GLN A 254 -4.41 8.29 14.46
C GLN A 254 -3.26 7.44 13.92
N CYS A 255 -3.38 6.97 12.68
CA CYS A 255 -2.33 6.19 12.02
C CYS A 255 -1.01 6.96 11.92
N VAL A 256 -1.06 8.23 11.51
CA VAL A 256 0.14 9.07 11.41
C VAL A 256 0.74 9.35 12.79
N ALA A 257 -0.07 9.61 13.81
CA ALA A 257 0.42 9.80 15.18
C ALA A 257 1.15 8.55 15.69
N ILE A 258 0.56 7.37 15.51
CA ILE A 258 1.16 6.08 15.88
C ILE A 258 2.46 5.85 15.08
N TRP A 259 2.44 6.11 13.78
CA TRP A 259 3.61 5.97 12.93
C TRP A 259 4.78 6.89 13.38
N ARG A 260 4.50 8.16 13.71
CA ARG A 260 5.51 9.09 14.22
C ARG A 260 6.17 8.59 15.52
N GLU A 261 5.38 8.05 16.43
CA GLU A 261 5.92 7.47 17.67
C GLU A 261 6.75 6.22 17.41
N PHE A 262 6.34 5.40 16.45
CA PHE A 262 7.11 4.23 16.04
C PHE A 262 8.48 4.64 15.45
N VAL A 263 8.50 5.60 14.52
CA VAL A 263 9.73 6.07 13.87
C VAL A 263 10.75 6.61 14.89
N LYS A 264 10.29 7.33 15.93
CA LYS A 264 11.18 7.82 17.00
C LYS A 264 11.87 6.70 17.77
N THR A 265 11.20 5.56 17.93
CA THR A 265 11.71 4.40 18.69
C THR A 265 12.47 3.38 17.84
N ALA A 266 12.34 3.46 16.53
CA ALA A 266 12.98 2.55 15.56
C ALA A 266 14.39 3.01 15.12
N ARG A 267 14.84 4.18 15.61
CA ARG A 267 16.17 4.76 15.32
C ARG A 267 17.27 4.16 16.19
#